data_708874e1f1f475b457c35bd9e169aaac
#
_entry.id   708874e1f1f475b457c35bd9e169aaac
#
_cell.length_a   1.000
_cell.length_b   1.000
_cell.length_c   1.000
_cell.angle_alpha   90.00
_cell.angle_beta   90.00
_cell.angle_gamma   90.00
#
_symmetry.space_group_name_H-M   'P 1'
#
loop_
_entity.id
_entity.type
_entity.pdbx_description
1 polymer ?
#
loop_
_entity_poly.entity_id
_entity_poly.type
_entity_poly.pdbx_seq_one_letter_code
_entity_poly.pdbx_strand_id
1 'polypeptide(L)'
;RREQDRPHSFLFTGQSGCGKSTLARILKYELNCSDSDLYIYNTANTRGIDTMREIGENCQYAPMSGDVKLIILEECHMWTAQAAESILVLLEEPPSHVFFALCTTEPEKLKPTIKRRCHVSEVKPLNSDQLLTLLNSILNEEGVKDFPDTVLTKITQVCDGSPGKALNLLDTVIDIADDKMALQTIEEATISEATIANIAQVLIKGNGKWGDIALMIKGLSGEPESLRYAFLGY
;
A
#
# COMPACT_ATOMS: atom_id res chain seq x y z
N ARG A 1 -4.41 5.60 -26.84
CA ARG A 1 -3.14 6.13 -27.38
C ARG A 1 -2.49 5.05 -28.22
N ARG A 2 -1.76 5.40 -29.29
CA ARG A 2 -1.01 4.44 -30.09
C ARG A 2 0.02 3.75 -29.19
N GLU A 3 0.36 2.49 -29.44
CA GLU A 3 1.33 1.73 -28.62
C GLU A 3 2.66 2.47 -28.43
N GLN A 4 3.09 3.22 -29.43
CA GLN A 4 4.33 4.01 -29.43
C GLN A 4 4.31 5.24 -28.48
N ASP A 5 3.14 5.66 -27.97
CA ASP A 5 2.98 6.84 -27.10
C ASP A 5 2.66 6.46 -25.64
N ARG A 6 2.82 5.20 -25.25
CA ARG A 6 2.58 4.77 -23.85
C ARG A 6 3.74 5.18 -22.97
N PRO A 7 3.51 5.81 -21.81
CA PRO A 7 4.57 6.04 -20.85
C PRO A 7 5.11 4.69 -20.32
N HIS A 8 6.43 4.57 -20.24
CA HIS A 8 7.07 3.37 -19.67
C HIS A 8 7.17 3.42 -18.14
N SER A 9 7.00 4.60 -17.54
CA SER A 9 7.15 4.79 -16.11
C SER A 9 5.93 5.49 -15.52
N PHE A 10 5.33 4.85 -14.51
CA PHE A 10 4.17 5.35 -13.77
C PHE A 10 4.57 5.61 -12.32
N LEU A 11 4.03 6.66 -11.73
CA LEU A 11 4.21 6.98 -10.32
C LEU A 11 2.84 7.14 -9.66
N PHE A 12 2.49 6.20 -8.80
CA PHE A 12 1.29 6.24 -7.98
C PHE A 12 1.61 6.86 -6.62
N THR A 13 0.98 7.97 -6.31
CA THR A 13 1.15 8.69 -5.05
C THR A 13 -0.15 8.68 -4.26
N GLY A 14 -0.09 8.77 -2.93
CA GLY A 14 -1.28 8.83 -2.08
C GLY A 14 -1.08 8.14 -0.74
N GLN A 15 -2.06 8.27 0.14
CA GLN A 15 -2.00 7.72 1.49
C GLN A 15 -1.88 6.18 1.50
N SER A 16 -1.45 5.63 2.65
CA SER A 16 -1.39 4.19 2.85
C SER A 16 -2.79 3.57 2.73
N GLY A 17 -2.87 2.37 2.16
CA GLY A 17 -4.13 1.64 2.01
C GLY A 17 -5.10 2.18 0.95
N CYS A 18 -4.75 3.24 0.17
CA CYS A 18 -5.62 3.78 -0.88
C CYS A 18 -5.60 3.01 -2.21
N GLY A 19 -4.83 1.91 -2.32
CA GLY A 19 -4.84 1.05 -3.51
C GLY A 19 -3.73 1.31 -4.52
N LYS A 20 -2.64 2.01 -4.18
CA LYS A 20 -1.49 2.26 -5.07
C LYS A 20 -0.90 0.98 -5.64
N SER A 21 -0.56 0.03 -4.77
CA SER A 21 -0.02 -1.28 -5.17
C SER A 21 -1.03 -2.10 -5.99
N THR A 22 -2.31 -1.97 -5.71
CA THR A 22 -3.39 -2.60 -6.47
C THR A 22 -3.43 -2.05 -7.89
N LEU A 23 -3.37 -0.72 -8.07
CA LEU A 23 -3.30 -0.09 -9.38
C LEU A 23 -2.03 -0.48 -10.14
N ALA A 24 -0.89 -0.56 -9.45
CA ALA A 24 0.35 -1.05 -10.06
C ALA A 24 0.21 -2.50 -10.55
N ARG A 25 -0.50 -3.35 -9.82
CA ARG A 25 -0.79 -4.73 -10.25
C ARG A 25 -1.81 -4.80 -11.38
N ILE A 26 -2.79 -3.88 -11.44
CA ILE A 26 -3.73 -3.80 -12.55
C ILE A 26 -3.01 -3.49 -13.86
N LEU A 27 -1.93 -2.69 -13.84
CA LEU A 27 -1.10 -2.45 -15.02
C LEU A 27 -0.56 -3.75 -15.66
N LYS A 28 -0.34 -4.81 -14.87
CA LYS A 28 0.08 -6.12 -15.40
C LYS A 28 -0.91 -6.65 -16.43
N TYR A 29 -2.20 -6.55 -16.13
CA TYR A 29 -3.27 -7.00 -17.02
C TYR A 29 -3.39 -6.10 -18.24
N GLU A 30 -3.35 -4.78 -18.06
CA GLU A 30 -3.44 -3.79 -19.15
C GLU A 30 -2.24 -3.84 -20.09
N LEU A 31 -1.08 -4.25 -19.62
CA LEU A 31 0.14 -4.41 -20.40
C LEU A 31 0.31 -5.82 -20.94
N ASN A 32 -0.59 -6.74 -20.62
CA ASN A 32 -0.47 -8.18 -20.96
C ASN A 32 0.86 -8.79 -20.49
N CYS A 33 1.31 -8.40 -19.28
CA CYS A 33 2.52 -8.90 -18.67
C CYS A 33 2.26 -10.26 -18.00
N SER A 34 3.11 -11.24 -18.24
CA SER A 34 3.00 -12.56 -17.60
C SER A 34 3.40 -12.53 -16.12
N ASP A 35 3.00 -13.55 -15.34
CA ASP A 35 3.43 -13.67 -13.94
C ASP A 35 4.95 -13.85 -13.80
N SER A 36 5.58 -14.52 -14.76
CA SER A 36 7.03 -14.74 -14.80
C SER A 36 7.84 -13.47 -15.11
N ASP A 37 7.18 -12.45 -15.68
CA ASP A 37 7.78 -11.18 -16.08
C ASP A 37 7.37 -10.00 -15.16
N LEU A 38 6.66 -10.33 -14.07
CA LEU A 38 6.30 -9.38 -13.02
C LEU A 38 7.32 -9.43 -11.88
N TYR A 39 7.97 -8.32 -11.60
CA TYR A 39 8.93 -8.16 -10.50
C TYR A 39 8.41 -7.13 -9.51
N ILE A 40 8.35 -7.49 -8.22
CA ILE A 40 7.87 -6.60 -7.15
C ILE A 40 8.98 -6.45 -6.12
N TYR A 41 9.44 -5.23 -5.92
CA TYR A 41 10.45 -4.88 -4.93
C TYR A 41 9.86 -3.94 -3.89
N ASN A 42 9.90 -4.34 -2.61
CA ASN A 42 9.56 -3.45 -1.51
C ASN A 42 10.83 -2.76 -1.04
N THR A 43 10.95 -1.46 -1.35
CA THR A 43 12.16 -0.70 -1.05
C THR A 43 12.34 -0.38 0.44
N ALA A 44 11.35 -0.64 1.28
CA ALA A 44 11.53 -0.61 2.72
C ALA A 44 12.55 -1.68 3.19
N ASN A 45 12.60 -2.83 2.51
CA ASN A 45 13.51 -3.94 2.81
C ASN A 45 14.78 -3.93 1.93
N THR A 46 14.69 -3.39 0.70
CA THR A 46 15.73 -3.43 -0.33
C THR A 46 16.05 -2.03 -0.84
N ARG A 47 16.70 -1.20 0.03
CA ARG A 47 16.95 0.25 -0.22
C ARG A 47 18.23 0.53 -1.00
N GLY A 48 19.07 -0.50 -1.19
CA GLY A 48 20.46 -0.34 -1.61
C GLY A 48 20.67 -0.25 -3.11
N ILE A 49 21.88 0.15 -3.48
CA ILE A 49 22.34 0.21 -4.87
C ILE A 49 22.38 -1.17 -5.53
N ASP A 50 22.60 -2.22 -4.75
CA ASP A 50 22.70 -3.58 -5.28
C ASP A 50 21.35 -4.06 -5.83
N THR A 51 20.23 -3.71 -5.18
CA THR A 51 18.89 -3.96 -5.73
C THR A 51 18.69 -3.23 -7.07
N MET A 52 19.18 -1.98 -7.18
CA MET A 52 19.07 -1.24 -8.45
C MET A 52 19.95 -1.81 -9.56
N ARG A 53 21.08 -2.41 -9.22
CA ARG A 53 21.92 -3.15 -10.19
C ARG A 53 21.21 -4.41 -10.66
N GLU A 54 20.64 -5.18 -9.74
CA GLU A 54 19.83 -6.36 -10.08
C GLU A 54 18.66 -5.99 -11.01
N ILE A 55 17.93 -4.90 -10.72
CA ILE A 55 16.87 -4.39 -11.57
C ILE A 55 17.43 -4.02 -12.94
N GLY A 56 18.55 -3.31 -12.99
CA GLY A 56 19.22 -2.93 -14.24
C GLY A 56 19.63 -4.12 -15.10
N GLU A 57 20.18 -5.15 -14.49
CA GLU A 57 20.52 -6.43 -15.16
C GLU A 57 19.26 -7.11 -15.68
N ASN A 58 18.20 -7.22 -14.87
CA ASN A 58 16.93 -7.81 -15.29
C ASN A 58 16.26 -7.08 -16.45
N CYS A 59 16.46 -5.75 -16.54
CA CYS A 59 15.94 -4.95 -17.66
C CYS A 59 16.59 -5.28 -19.01
N GLN A 60 17.83 -5.79 -19.00
CA GLN A 60 18.57 -6.09 -20.24
C GLN A 60 18.06 -7.36 -20.94
N TYR A 61 17.46 -8.27 -20.19
CA TYR A 61 16.94 -9.52 -20.74
C TYR A 61 15.53 -9.34 -21.29
N ALA A 62 15.24 -10.02 -22.41
CA ALA A 62 13.88 -10.10 -22.94
C ALA A 62 12.90 -10.73 -21.92
N PRO A 63 11.61 -10.45 -22.03
CA PRO A 63 10.59 -11.15 -21.23
C PRO A 63 10.67 -12.68 -21.43
N MET A 64 10.29 -13.43 -20.38
CA MET A 64 10.34 -14.90 -20.42
C MET A 64 9.15 -15.50 -21.15
N SER A 65 7.95 -14.96 -20.97
CA SER A 65 6.71 -15.55 -21.49
C SER A 65 5.76 -14.54 -22.12
N GLY A 66 5.95 -13.24 -21.89
CA GLY A 66 5.11 -12.16 -22.41
C GLY A 66 5.88 -11.26 -23.38
N ASP A 67 5.24 -10.17 -23.76
CA ASP A 67 5.84 -9.12 -24.60
C ASP A 67 6.53 -8.04 -23.78
N VAL A 68 6.20 -7.95 -22.50
CA VAL A 68 6.66 -6.88 -21.60
C VAL A 68 7.03 -7.41 -20.22
N LYS A 69 7.94 -6.69 -19.56
CA LYS A 69 8.27 -6.83 -18.14
C LYS A 69 7.67 -5.67 -17.37
N LEU A 70 7.07 -5.96 -16.21
CA LEU A 70 6.59 -4.94 -15.28
C LEU A 70 7.38 -5.01 -13.98
N ILE A 71 8.01 -3.90 -13.61
CA ILE A 71 8.76 -3.76 -12.37
C ILE A 71 8.00 -2.81 -11.45
N ILE A 72 7.47 -3.36 -10.35
CA ILE A 72 6.76 -2.59 -9.33
C ILE A 72 7.74 -2.28 -8.19
N LEU A 73 7.84 -1.00 -7.85
CA LEU A 73 8.74 -0.49 -6.81
C LEU A 73 7.89 0.17 -5.71
N GLU A 74 7.64 -0.58 -4.64
CA GLU A 74 6.83 -0.11 -3.52
C GLU A 74 7.67 0.71 -2.54
N GLU A 75 7.05 1.73 -1.93
CA GLU A 75 7.64 2.67 -0.96
C GLU A 75 8.95 3.33 -1.47
N CYS A 76 8.96 3.73 -2.75
CA CYS A 76 10.14 4.22 -3.45
C CYS A 76 10.79 5.48 -2.83
N HIS A 77 10.14 6.14 -1.87
CA HIS A 77 10.74 7.22 -1.08
C HIS A 77 11.82 6.74 -0.09
N MET A 78 11.89 5.43 0.18
CA MET A 78 12.85 4.83 1.11
C MET A 78 14.23 4.55 0.49
N TRP A 79 14.42 4.82 -0.80
CA TRP A 79 15.71 4.61 -1.47
C TRP A 79 16.84 5.42 -0.87
N THR A 80 18.04 4.84 -0.89
CA THR A 80 19.27 5.63 -0.67
C THR A 80 19.47 6.61 -1.82
N ALA A 81 20.23 7.68 -1.58
CA ALA A 81 20.54 8.68 -2.61
C ALA A 81 21.19 8.04 -3.85
N GLN A 82 22.08 7.06 -3.64
CA GLN A 82 22.74 6.31 -4.71
C GLN A 82 21.79 5.44 -5.50
N ALA A 83 20.87 4.73 -4.82
CA ALA A 83 19.82 3.94 -5.48
C ALA A 83 18.89 4.82 -6.34
N ALA A 84 18.49 5.98 -5.79
CA ALA A 84 17.68 6.97 -6.52
C ALA A 84 18.38 7.56 -7.75
N GLU A 85 19.71 7.61 -7.78
CA GLU A 85 20.48 8.02 -8.95
C GLU A 85 20.57 6.90 -9.99
N SER A 86 20.77 5.67 -9.54
CA SER A 86 20.84 4.51 -10.44
C SER A 86 19.51 4.27 -11.18
N ILE A 87 18.35 4.39 -10.50
CA ILE A 87 17.08 4.20 -11.16
C ILE A 87 16.76 5.29 -12.19
N LEU A 88 17.30 6.51 -12.01
CA LEU A 88 17.09 7.59 -12.98
C LEU A 88 17.57 7.22 -14.39
N VAL A 89 18.69 6.52 -14.51
CA VAL A 89 19.22 6.06 -15.80
C VAL A 89 18.22 5.12 -16.48
N LEU A 90 17.62 4.20 -15.73
CA LEU A 90 16.62 3.26 -16.25
C LEU A 90 15.30 3.94 -16.60
N LEU A 91 14.93 5.00 -15.88
CA LEU A 91 13.70 5.76 -16.16
C LEU A 91 13.87 6.74 -17.33
N GLU A 92 15.10 7.15 -17.67
CA GLU A 92 15.39 8.02 -18.81
C GLU A 92 15.23 7.30 -20.14
N GLU A 93 15.84 6.14 -20.27
CA GLU A 93 15.87 5.33 -21.48
C GLU A 93 15.49 3.87 -21.16
N PRO A 94 14.24 3.60 -20.77
CA PRO A 94 13.80 2.25 -20.49
C PRO A 94 13.82 1.40 -21.78
N PRO A 95 14.26 0.13 -21.73
CA PRO A 95 14.08 -0.77 -22.84
C PRO A 95 12.61 -0.84 -23.24
N SER A 96 12.32 -0.98 -24.54
CA SER A 96 10.95 -0.94 -25.08
C SER A 96 9.98 -1.96 -24.49
N HIS A 97 10.52 -3.05 -23.93
CA HIS A 97 9.76 -4.11 -23.28
C HIS A 97 9.63 -3.94 -21.75
N VAL A 98 10.21 -2.89 -21.16
CA VAL A 98 10.22 -2.69 -19.70
C VAL A 98 9.31 -1.53 -19.30
N PHE A 99 8.48 -1.79 -18.30
CA PHE A 99 7.61 -0.81 -17.68
C PHE A 99 7.89 -0.74 -16.18
N PHE A 100 7.83 0.47 -15.63
CA PHE A 100 8.02 0.72 -14.20
C PHE A 100 6.75 1.26 -13.57
N ALA A 101 6.37 0.72 -12.42
CA ALA A 101 5.30 1.25 -11.57
C ALA A 101 5.87 1.58 -10.19
N LEU A 102 6.07 2.85 -9.91
CA LEU A 102 6.57 3.36 -8.64
C LEU A 102 5.39 3.70 -7.74
N CYS A 103 5.44 3.26 -6.47
CA CYS A 103 4.44 3.57 -5.47
C CYS A 103 5.09 4.29 -4.29
N THR A 104 4.45 5.36 -3.81
CA THR A 104 4.93 6.10 -2.64
C THR A 104 3.80 6.73 -1.85
N THR A 105 3.95 6.74 -0.54
CA THR A 105 3.11 7.51 0.39
C THR A 105 3.63 8.93 0.60
N GLU A 106 4.93 9.18 0.32
CA GLU A 106 5.60 10.45 0.58
C GLU A 106 6.25 11.00 -0.71
N PRO A 107 5.43 11.51 -1.65
CA PRO A 107 5.94 12.00 -2.93
C PRO A 107 6.90 13.18 -2.78
N GLU A 108 6.83 13.95 -1.69
CA GLU A 108 7.72 15.08 -1.41
C GLU A 108 9.16 14.65 -1.17
N LYS A 109 9.40 13.44 -0.67
CA LYS A 109 10.75 12.88 -0.47
C LYS A 109 11.42 12.44 -1.77
N LEU A 110 10.64 12.28 -2.85
CA LEU A 110 11.20 11.89 -4.14
C LEU A 110 11.86 13.08 -4.86
N LYS A 111 13.02 12.83 -5.45
CA LYS A 111 13.71 13.81 -6.31
C LYS A 111 12.79 14.29 -7.43
N PRO A 112 12.72 15.61 -7.72
CA PRO A 112 11.90 16.14 -8.81
C PRO A 112 12.26 15.53 -10.18
N THR A 113 13.48 15.07 -10.36
CA THR A 113 13.97 14.40 -11.56
C THR A 113 13.28 13.08 -11.83
N ILE A 114 12.96 12.29 -10.78
CA ILE A 114 12.20 11.05 -10.89
C ILE A 114 10.75 11.35 -11.31
N LYS A 115 10.10 12.32 -10.63
CA LYS A 115 8.71 12.71 -10.93
C LYS A 115 8.50 13.16 -12.37
N ARG A 116 9.48 13.88 -12.94
CA ARG A 116 9.41 14.36 -14.32
C ARG A 116 9.49 13.26 -15.38
N ARG A 117 10.04 12.10 -15.04
CA ARG A 117 10.19 10.94 -15.93
C ARG A 117 9.05 9.95 -15.82
N CYS A 118 8.16 10.17 -14.85
CA CYS A 118 7.02 9.29 -14.61
C CYS A 118 5.71 9.98 -14.97
N HIS A 119 4.77 9.19 -15.46
CA HIS A 119 3.37 9.60 -15.50
C HIS A 119 2.81 9.55 -14.08
N VAL A 120 2.61 10.70 -13.46
CA VAL A 120 2.17 10.82 -12.07
C VAL A 120 0.66 10.69 -11.97
N SER A 121 0.17 9.79 -11.12
CA SER A 121 -1.24 9.60 -10.80
C SER A 121 -1.43 9.63 -9.28
N GLU A 122 -2.19 10.60 -8.80
CA GLU A 122 -2.56 10.68 -7.39
C GLU A 122 -3.75 9.77 -7.10
N VAL A 123 -3.56 8.84 -6.17
CA VAL A 123 -4.60 7.93 -5.67
C VAL A 123 -5.21 8.55 -4.42
N LYS A 124 -6.41 9.11 -4.58
CA LYS A 124 -7.13 9.79 -3.51
C LYS A 124 -7.88 8.80 -2.62
N PRO A 125 -8.08 9.13 -1.34
CA PRO A 125 -9.01 8.41 -0.49
C PRO A 125 -10.41 8.36 -1.11
N LEU A 126 -11.14 7.28 -0.88
CA LEU A 126 -12.52 7.14 -1.29
C LEU A 126 -13.46 7.91 -0.34
N ASN A 127 -14.54 8.43 -0.89
CA ASN A 127 -15.62 8.94 -0.05
C ASN A 127 -16.48 7.80 0.51
N SER A 128 -17.36 8.12 1.48
CA SER A 128 -18.21 7.12 2.15
C SER A 128 -19.08 6.32 1.17
N ASP A 129 -19.65 6.96 0.15
CA ASP A 129 -20.50 6.27 -0.83
C ASP A 129 -19.69 5.29 -1.71
N GLN A 130 -18.48 5.69 -2.10
CA GLN A 130 -17.57 4.83 -2.84
C GLN A 130 -17.10 3.63 -2.01
N LEU A 131 -16.82 3.86 -0.71
CA LEU A 131 -16.46 2.78 0.22
C LEU A 131 -17.63 1.81 0.43
N LEU A 132 -18.85 2.32 0.64
CA LEU A 132 -20.04 1.48 0.73
C LEU A 132 -20.25 0.65 -0.54
N THR A 133 -20.07 1.27 -1.71
CA THR A 133 -20.15 0.55 -2.99
C THR A 133 -19.14 -0.57 -3.08
N LEU A 134 -17.89 -0.31 -2.67
CA LEU A 134 -16.81 -1.31 -2.64
C LEU A 134 -17.15 -2.45 -1.69
N LEU A 135 -17.52 -2.15 -0.43
CA LEU A 135 -17.84 -3.16 0.58
C LEU A 135 -19.01 -4.04 0.15
N ASN A 136 -20.07 -3.43 -0.40
CA ASN A 136 -21.22 -4.18 -0.92
C ASN A 136 -20.86 -5.07 -2.12
N SER A 137 -19.96 -4.63 -3.00
CA SER A 137 -19.51 -5.46 -4.13
C SER A 137 -18.79 -6.71 -3.63
N ILE A 138 -17.95 -6.57 -2.61
CA ILE A 138 -17.20 -7.67 -2.01
C ILE A 138 -18.13 -8.63 -1.27
N LEU A 139 -19.06 -8.13 -0.46
CA LEU A 139 -20.06 -8.97 0.21
C LEU A 139 -20.86 -9.79 -0.79
N ASN A 140 -21.23 -9.20 -1.93
CA ASN A 140 -21.92 -9.93 -3.00
C ASN A 140 -21.05 -11.02 -3.63
N GLU A 141 -19.77 -10.76 -3.85
CA GLU A 141 -18.81 -11.73 -4.41
C GLU A 141 -18.57 -12.89 -3.43
N GLU A 142 -18.47 -12.60 -2.12
CA GLU A 142 -18.34 -13.60 -1.05
C GLU A 142 -19.69 -14.33 -0.76
N GLY A 143 -20.78 -13.91 -1.39
CA GLY A 143 -22.09 -14.53 -1.21
C GLY A 143 -22.77 -14.23 0.12
N VAL A 144 -22.28 -13.23 0.85
CA VAL A 144 -22.87 -12.78 2.13
C VAL A 144 -24.12 -11.96 1.83
N LYS A 145 -25.26 -12.43 2.31
CA LYS A 145 -26.56 -11.76 2.19
C LYS A 145 -26.95 -11.14 3.52
N ASP A 146 -27.66 -10.04 3.44
CA ASP A 146 -28.25 -9.35 4.61
C ASP A 146 -27.21 -8.88 5.65
N PHE A 147 -26.03 -8.42 5.20
CA PHE A 147 -25.07 -7.82 6.11
C PHE A 147 -25.57 -6.45 6.63
N PRO A 148 -25.42 -6.16 7.96
CA PRO A 148 -26.04 -4.97 8.57
C PRO A 148 -25.48 -3.64 8.04
N ASP A 149 -26.34 -2.76 7.52
CA ASP A 149 -25.96 -1.43 7.02
C ASP A 149 -25.33 -0.54 8.11
N THR A 150 -25.72 -0.75 9.37
CA THR A 150 -25.15 -0.03 10.53
C THR A 150 -23.67 -0.33 10.71
N VAL A 151 -23.27 -1.59 10.51
CA VAL A 151 -21.86 -2.03 10.59
C VAL A 151 -21.07 -1.46 9.41
N LEU A 152 -21.60 -1.53 8.18
CA LEU A 152 -20.96 -0.93 6.99
C LEU A 152 -20.76 0.58 7.15
N THR A 153 -21.78 1.27 7.64
CA THR A 153 -21.68 2.72 7.90
C THR A 153 -20.60 3.03 8.93
N LYS A 154 -20.51 2.24 10.01
CA LYS A 154 -19.44 2.41 11.01
C LYS A 154 -18.05 2.21 10.41
N ILE A 155 -17.85 1.16 9.61
CA ILE A 155 -16.58 0.90 8.90
C ILE A 155 -16.19 2.13 8.05
N THR A 156 -17.11 2.67 7.23
CA THR A 156 -16.81 3.82 6.37
C THR A 156 -16.46 5.10 7.15
N GLN A 157 -16.97 5.25 8.36
CA GLN A 157 -16.67 6.40 9.23
C GLN A 157 -15.26 6.35 9.83
N VAL A 158 -14.75 5.13 10.15
CA VAL A 158 -13.49 4.98 10.89
C VAL A 158 -12.27 4.71 10.00
N CYS A 159 -12.47 4.41 8.72
CA CYS A 159 -11.37 4.05 7.80
C CYS A 159 -10.73 5.24 7.08
N ASP A 160 -11.15 6.48 7.34
CA ASP A 160 -10.56 7.70 6.75
C ASP A 160 -10.43 7.68 5.21
N GLY A 161 -11.36 7.02 4.53
CA GLY A 161 -11.34 6.89 3.08
C GLY A 161 -10.36 5.83 2.55
N SER A 162 -9.74 5.03 3.42
CA SER A 162 -8.80 3.96 3.03
C SER A 162 -9.53 2.66 2.72
N PRO A 163 -9.55 2.20 1.43
CA PRO A 163 -10.11 0.89 1.07
C PRO A 163 -9.44 -0.27 1.82
N GLY A 164 -8.13 -0.22 2.01
CA GLY A 164 -7.39 -1.26 2.71
C GLY A 164 -7.83 -1.42 4.17
N LYS A 165 -8.01 -0.30 4.90
CA LYS A 165 -8.56 -0.33 6.26
C LYS A 165 -9.99 -0.83 6.28
N ALA A 166 -10.82 -0.38 5.33
CA ALA A 166 -12.22 -0.79 5.25
C ALA A 166 -12.36 -2.30 5.04
N LEU A 167 -11.52 -2.88 4.17
CA LEU A 167 -11.48 -4.32 3.92
C LEU A 167 -11.01 -5.12 5.12
N ASN A 168 -9.95 -4.66 5.79
CA ASN A 168 -9.45 -5.32 7.00
C ASN A 168 -10.52 -5.31 8.12
N LEU A 169 -11.23 -4.20 8.30
CA LEU A 169 -12.32 -4.13 9.28
C LEU A 169 -13.49 -5.03 8.88
N LEU A 170 -13.86 -5.08 7.60
CA LEU A 170 -14.89 -5.98 7.11
C LEU A 170 -14.52 -7.45 7.37
N ASP A 171 -13.30 -7.86 7.02
CA ASP A 171 -12.78 -9.20 7.24
C ASP A 171 -12.83 -9.60 8.73
N THR A 172 -12.56 -8.66 9.62
CA THR A 172 -12.60 -8.90 11.08
C THR A 172 -14.02 -9.15 11.60
N VAL A 173 -15.04 -8.57 10.96
CA VAL A 173 -16.42 -8.61 11.47
C VAL A 173 -17.40 -9.42 10.61
N ILE A 174 -16.98 -9.91 9.44
CA ILE A 174 -17.87 -10.57 8.47
C ILE A 174 -18.56 -11.83 9.03
N ASP A 175 -17.89 -12.54 9.93
CA ASP A 175 -18.39 -13.76 10.57
C ASP A 175 -19.14 -13.51 11.89
N ILE A 176 -19.24 -12.26 12.33
CA ILE A 176 -19.90 -11.92 13.60
C ILE A 176 -21.40 -11.75 13.37
N ALA A 177 -22.20 -12.67 13.91
CA ALA A 177 -23.66 -12.66 13.73
C ALA A 177 -24.40 -11.57 14.55
N ASP A 178 -23.79 -11.05 15.62
CA ASP A 178 -24.37 -10.00 16.48
C ASP A 178 -23.86 -8.63 16.08
N ASP A 179 -24.74 -7.77 15.59
CA ASP A 179 -24.43 -6.39 15.18
C ASP A 179 -23.74 -5.58 16.29
N LYS A 180 -24.17 -5.75 17.55
CA LYS A 180 -23.58 -5.02 18.68
C LYS A 180 -22.13 -5.45 18.91
N MET A 181 -21.90 -6.76 18.82
CA MET A 181 -20.55 -7.30 18.96
C MET A 181 -19.65 -6.86 17.80
N ALA A 182 -20.16 -6.86 16.58
CA ALA A 182 -19.43 -6.34 15.41
C ALA A 182 -19.05 -4.86 15.56
N LEU A 183 -19.97 -4.01 15.99
CA LEU A 183 -19.71 -2.60 16.25
C LEU A 183 -18.67 -2.38 17.37
N GLN A 184 -18.76 -3.15 18.44
CA GLN A 184 -17.78 -3.10 19.52
C GLN A 184 -16.39 -3.51 19.05
N THR A 185 -16.29 -4.59 18.26
CA THR A 185 -15.02 -5.06 17.67
C THR A 185 -14.37 -3.99 16.79
N ILE A 186 -15.14 -3.27 15.97
CA ILE A 186 -14.64 -2.15 15.16
C ILE A 186 -14.11 -1.02 16.05
N GLU A 187 -14.81 -0.68 17.11
CA GLU A 187 -14.36 0.37 18.06
C GLU A 187 -13.05 -0.01 18.76
N GLU A 188 -12.96 -1.24 19.25
CA GLU A 188 -11.76 -1.77 19.89
C GLU A 188 -10.56 -1.77 18.92
N ALA A 189 -10.75 -2.23 17.68
CA ALA A 189 -9.72 -2.22 16.64
C ALA A 189 -9.22 -0.79 16.35
N THR A 190 -10.14 0.17 16.24
CA THR A 190 -9.82 1.57 15.96
C THR A 190 -9.07 2.23 17.12
N ILE A 191 -9.47 1.97 18.37
CA ILE A 191 -8.80 2.48 19.58
C ILE A 191 -7.40 1.87 19.69
N SER A 192 -7.26 0.58 19.41
CA SER A 192 -5.97 -0.12 19.43
C SER A 192 -4.98 0.49 18.43
N GLU A 193 -5.41 0.74 17.18
CA GLU A 193 -4.57 1.39 16.15
C GLU A 193 -4.09 2.79 16.57
N ALA A 194 -5.00 3.62 17.08
CA ALA A 194 -4.67 4.98 17.55
C ALA A 194 -3.69 4.95 18.75
N THR A 195 -3.86 3.98 19.65
CA THR A 195 -2.99 3.82 20.82
C THR A 195 -1.60 3.35 20.40
N ILE A 196 -1.51 2.39 19.46
CA ILE A 196 -0.23 1.91 18.91
C ILE A 196 0.52 3.06 18.23
N ALA A 197 -0.17 3.85 17.40
CA ALA A 197 0.41 5.02 16.75
C ALA A 197 0.96 6.04 17.76
N ASN A 198 0.21 6.31 18.83
CA ASN A 198 0.64 7.24 19.88
C ASN A 198 1.87 6.70 20.64
N ILE A 199 1.88 5.43 21.01
CA ILE A 199 3.04 4.79 21.68
C ILE A 199 4.27 4.85 20.75
N ALA A 200 4.12 4.51 19.47
CA ALA A 200 5.21 4.58 18.49
C ALA A 200 5.79 6.00 18.40
N GLN A 201 4.95 7.03 18.32
CA GLN A 201 5.39 8.42 18.30
C GLN A 201 6.14 8.83 19.57
N VAL A 202 5.66 8.42 20.73
CA VAL A 202 6.31 8.70 22.03
C VAL A 202 7.69 8.04 22.11
N LEU A 203 7.80 6.80 21.62
CA LEU A 203 9.08 6.07 21.54
C LEU A 203 10.07 6.74 20.59
N ILE A 204 9.62 7.13 19.39
CA ILE A 204 10.47 7.79 18.37
C ILE A 204 10.97 9.15 18.89
N LYS A 205 10.12 9.93 19.55
CA LYS A 205 10.49 11.24 20.12
C LYS A 205 11.37 11.15 21.35
N GLY A 206 11.48 9.98 21.97
CA GLY A 206 12.33 9.74 23.15
C GLY A 206 11.93 10.51 24.40
N ASN A 207 10.71 11.03 24.48
CA ASN A 207 10.24 11.91 25.56
C ASN A 207 9.26 11.23 26.53
N GLY A 208 8.95 9.93 26.34
CA GLY A 208 8.04 9.18 27.20
C GLY A 208 8.73 8.54 28.40
N LYS A 209 8.08 8.61 29.58
CA LYS A 209 8.52 7.81 30.73
C LYS A 209 8.08 6.36 30.52
N TRP A 210 8.96 5.41 30.80
CA TRP A 210 8.67 3.98 30.63
C TRP A 210 7.40 3.52 31.36
N GLY A 211 7.11 4.10 32.55
CA GLY A 211 5.90 3.80 33.32
C GLY A 211 4.61 4.14 32.55
N ASP A 212 4.58 5.26 31.84
CA ASP A 212 3.41 5.71 31.09
C ASP A 212 3.21 4.83 29.84
N ILE A 213 4.31 4.50 29.15
CA ILE A 213 4.31 3.60 27.99
C ILE A 213 3.84 2.19 28.41
N ALA A 214 4.33 1.67 29.53
CA ALA A 214 3.92 0.37 30.05
C ALA A 214 2.43 0.30 30.41
N LEU A 215 1.85 1.41 30.90
CA LEU A 215 0.41 1.52 31.17
C LEU A 215 -0.40 1.52 29.86
N MET A 216 0.06 2.24 28.84
CA MET A 216 -0.59 2.25 27.52
C MET A 216 -0.57 0.85 26.86
N ILE A 217 0.58 0.16 26.92
CA ILE A 217 0.70 -1.21 26.38
C ILE A 217 -0.20 -2.20 27.13
N LYS A 218 -0.35 -2.07 28.45
CA LYS A 218 -1.26 -2.92 29.23
C LYS A 218 -2.73 -2.73 28.90
N GLY A 219 -3.10 -1.57 28.36
CA GLY A 219 -4.44 -1.27 27.91
C GLY A 219 -4.78 -1.78 26.52
N LEU A 220 -3.80 -2.30 25.76
CA LEU A 220 -4.03 -2.89 24.45
C LEU A 220 -4.55 -4.33 24.61
N SER A 221 -5.66 -4.62 23.94
CA SER A 221 -6.19 -5.96 23.77
C SER A 221 -5.56 -6.59 22.52
N GLY A 222 -4.97 -7.78 22.64
CA GLY A 222 -4.41 -8.50 21.50
C GLY A 222 -3.25 -9.42 21.90
N GLU A 223 -2.91 -10.35 21.01
CA GLU A 223 -1.75 -11.22 21.21
C GLU A 223 -0.45 -10.40 21.08
N PRO A 224 0.59 -10.70 21.91
CA PRO A 224 1.86 -9.97 21.91
C PRO A 224 2.56 -9.92 20.53
N GLU A 225 2.42 -10.96 19.74
CA GLU A 225 3.00 -11.03 18.39
C GLU A 225 2.29 -10.07 17.42
N SER A 226 0.97 -9.97 17.48
CA SER A 226 0.19 -9.02 16.66
C SER A 226 0.56 -7.58 16.98
N LEU A 227 0.73 -7.25 18.27
CA LEU A 227 1.21 -5.94 18.71
C LEU A 227 2.62 -5.65 18.23
N ARG A 228 3.52 -6.66 18.26
CA ARG A 228 4.89 -6.52 17.74
C ARG A 228 4.90 -6.17 16.25
N TYR A 229 4.11 -6.87 15.43
CA TYR A 229 4.01 -6.56 14.00
C TYR A 229 3.40 -5.18 13.73
N ALA A 230 2.41 -4.77 14.51
CA ALA A 230 1.83 -3.44 14.41
C ALA A 230 2.86 -2.34 14.70
N PHE A 231 3.74 -2.52 15.71
CA PHE A 231 4.84 -1.60 16.02
C PHE A 231 5.95 -1.59 14.96
N LEU A 232 6.22 -2.73 14.30
CA LEU A 232 7.25 -2.82 13.25
C LEU A 232 6.79 -2.20 11.91
N GLY A 233 5.48 -2.04 11.72
CA GLY A 233 4.90 -1.38 10.55
C GLY A 233 4.88 0.16 10.64
N TYR A 234 5.28 0.72 11.78
CA TYR A 234 5.44 2.14 12.04
C TYR A 234 6.91 2.53 11.93
#